data_91f9ae0f510bee5df25fd08c66e25e18
#
_entry.id   91f9ae0f510bee5df25fd08c66e25e18
#
_cell.length_a   1.000
_cell.length_b   1.000
_cell.length_c   1.000
_cell.angle_alpha   90.00
_cell.angle_beta   90.00
_cell.angle_gamma   90.00
#
_symmetry.space_group_name_H-M   'P 1'
#
loop_
_entity.id
_entity.type
_entity.pdbx_description
1 polymer ?
#
loop_
_entity_poly.entity_id
_entity_poly.type
_entity_poly.pdbx_seq_one_letter_code
_entity_poly.pdbx_strand_id
1 'polypeptide(L)'
;TPLYSSAASDVYKRQVQYTRNTVTGMSTSQVVVLLVDARNGVVEQTVRHLTVAKLLGVRTVILAVNKIDLVGYSEQTFNEIKTTFDAKAAELGIEDPHVVPISALRGDNVAERSDATPWYTGPTVLELLETIPVHHGRADDLDFRFNIQYVLREHASDYRAYAGRVNAGSISVGDEVLAPYGRKTTVAGIDSTDGPVETAHAGDSVALRLADEID
;
A
#
# COMPACT_ATOMS: atom_id res chain seq x y z
N THR A 1 11.29 16.52 -42.33
CA THR A 1 10.39 15.77 -41.46
C THR A 1 10.82 16.02 -40.01
N PRO A 2 9.97 16.54 -39.11
CA PRO A 2 10.40 17.02 -37.81
C PRO A 2 10.71 15.86 -36.85
N LEU A 3 11.93 15.81 -36.37
CA LEU A 3 12.42 14.88 -35.31
C LEU A 3 11.72 15.08 -33.93
N TYR A 4 10.88 16.12 -33.81
CA TYR A 4 10.18 16.44 -32.56
C TYR A 4 8.94 15.58 -32.29
N SER A 5 8.37 14.92 -33.27
CA SER A 5 7.16 14.12 -33.09
C SER A 5 7.39 12.75 -32.43
N SER A 6 8.59 12.18 -32.62
CA SER A 6 8.91 10.87 -32.03
C SER A 6 9.25 10.94 -30.54
N ALA A 7 10.00 11.99 -30.13
CA ALA A 7 10.34 12.19 -28.72
C ALA A 7 9.10 12.53 -27.85
N ALA A 8 8.22 13.39 -28.34
CA ALA A 8 6.96 13.71 -27.66
C ALA A 8 6.03 12.49 -27.57
N SER A 9 5.95 11.69 -28.63
CA SER A 9 5.17 10.43 -28.64
C SER A 9 5.74 9.39 -27.68
N ASP A 10 7.07 9.32 -27.56
CA ASP A 10 7.75 8.36 -26.68
C ASP A 10 7.60 8.75 -25.21
N VAL A 11 7.67 10.04 -24.89
CA VAL A 11 7.38 10.58 -23.55
C VAL A 11 5.92 10.34 -23.17
N TYR A 12 4.97 10.56 -24.09
CA TYR A 12 3.55 10.29 -23.85
C TYR A 12 3.28 8.81 -23.63
N LYS A 13 3.85 7.92 -24.45
CA LYS A 13 3.71 6.46 -24.29
C LYS A 13 4.27 5.98 -22.96
N ARG A 14 5.41 6.50 -22.54
CA ARG A 14 6.00 6.19 -21.22
C ARG A 14 5.09 6.66 -20.09
N GLN A 15 4.51 7.86 -20.16
CA GLN A 15 3.59 8.38 -19.13
C GLN A 15 2.35 7.50 -18.97
N VAL A 16 1.73 7.03 -20.05
CA VAL A 16 0.56 6.11 -20.00
C VAL A 16 0.95 4.75 -19.42
N GLN A 17 2.12 4.24 -19.79
CA GLN A 17 2.61 2.95 -19.31
C GLN A 17 2.96 3.03 -17.80
N TYR A 18 3.56 4.13 -17.36
CA TYR A 18 3.85 4.36 -15.94
C TYR A 18 2.58 4.47 -15.08
N THR A 19 1.54 5.12 -15.57
CA THR A 19 0.26 5.19 -14.85
C THR A 19 -0.33 3.80 -14.62
N ARG A 20 -0.29 2.92 -15.61
CA ARG A 20 -0.78 1.54 -15.48
C ARG A 20 0.01 0.75 -14.43
N ASN A 21 1.33 0.83 -14.45
CA ASN A 21 2.19 0.18 -13.48
C ASN A 21 1.98 0.74 -12.06
N THR A 22 1.77 2.05 -11.96
CA THR A 22 1.46 2.73 -10.70
C THR A 22 0.14 2.24 -10.12
N VAL A 23 -0.91 2.11 -10.92
CA VAL A 23 -2.21 1.56 -10.50
C VAL A 23 -2.05 0.13 -9.98
N THR A 24 -1.32 -0.71 -10.71
CA THR A 24 -1.07 -2.10 -10.29
C THR A 24 -0.30 -2.16 -8.97
N GLY A 25 0.73 -1.35 -8.80
CA GLY A 25 1.50 -1.29 -7.54
C GLY A 25 0.67 -0.76 -6.36
N MET A 26 -0.17 0.25 -6.59
CA MET A 26 -1.01 0.84 -5.55
C MET A 26 -2.18 -0.07 -5.12
N SER A 27 -2.67 -0.93 -6.00
CA SER A 27 -3.88 -1.74 -5.75
C SER A 27 -3.76 -2.72 -4.58
N THR A 28 -2.54 -3.08 -4.20
CA THR A 28 -2.25 -3.96 -3.07
C THR A 28 -1.49 -3.25 -1.94
N SER A 29 -1.23 -1.95 -2.10
CA SER A 29 -0.44 -1.17 -1.14
C SER A 29 -1.32 -0.48 -0.12
N GLN A 30 -0.89 -0.45 1.13
CA GLN A 30 -1.56 0.26 2.21
C GLN A 30 -0.99 1.67 2.41
N VAL A 31 0.26 1.86 2.03
CA VAL A 31 0.99 3.13 2.06
C VAL A 31 1.53 3.44 0.68
N VAL A 32 1.40 4.66 0.24
CA VAL A 32 1.96 5.15 -1.03
C VAL A 32 2.92 6.29 -0.75
N VAL A 33 4.14 6.18 -1.30
CA VAL A 33 5.12 7.27 -1.28
C VAL A 33 5.12 7.96 -2.65
N LEU A 34 4.68 9.21 -2.67
CA LEU A 34 4.72 10.07 -3.86
C LEU A 34 5.97 10.95 -3.81
N LEU A 35 6.69 11.03 -4.92
CA LEU A 35 7.86 11.90 -5.03
C LEU A 35 7.54 13.13 -5.88
N VAL A 36 7.96 14.30 -5.38
CA VAL A 36 7.96 15.56 -6.14
C VAL A 36 9.36 16.17 -6.14
N ASP A 37 9.72 16.84 -7.23
CA ASP A 37 10.95 17.63 -7.29
C ASP A 37 10.71 18.98 -6.62
N ALA A 38 11.52 19.34 -5.62
CA ALA A 38 11.37 20.58 -4.85
C ALA A 38 11.39 21.84 -5.71
N ARG A 39 11.98 21.78 -6.91
CA ARG A 39 12.01 22.91 -7.87
C ARG A 39 10.68 23.12 -8.58
N ASN A 40 9.88 22.07 -8.73
CA ASN A 40 8.63 22.09 -9.51
C ASN A 40 7.39 22.03 -8.62
N GLY A 41 7.52 21.54 -7.37
CA GLY A 41 6.43 21.39 -6.44
C GLY A 41 5.37 20.38 -6.88
N VAL A 42 4.13 20.60 -6.45
CA VAL A 42 2.99 19.74 -6.80
C VAL A 42 2.53 20.02 -8.23
N VAL A 43 2.75 19.06 -9.11
CA VAL A 43 2.35 19.14 -10.51
C VAL A 43 1.07 18.32 -10.77
N GLU A 44 0.44 18.51 -11.95
CA GLU A 44 -0.77 17.76 -12.33
C GLU A 44 -0.63 16.24 -12.19
N GLN A 45 0.54 15.71 -12.52
CA GLN A 45 0.84 14.28 -12.37
C GLN A 45 0.77 13.82 -10.90
N THR A 46 1.23 14.65 -9.95
CA THR A 46 1.15 14.38 -8.51
C THR A 46 -0.31 14.26 -8.07
N VAL A 47 -1.15 15.21 -8.49
CA VAL A 47 -2.59 15.22 -8.18
C VAL A 47 -3.27 13.99 -8.78
N ARG A 48 -2.92 13.61 -10.01
CA ARG A 48 -3.44 12.40 -10.66
C ARG A 48 -3.10 11.13 -9.88
N HIS A 49 -1.86 10.98 -9.43
CA HIS A 49 -1.45 9.83 -8.63
C HIS A 49 -2.13 9.82 -7.25
N LEU A 50 -2.29 10.98 -6.63
CA LEU A 50 -3.01 11.12 -5.37
C LEU A 50 -4.48 10.71 -5.52
N THR A 51 -5.13 11.12 -6.61
CA THR A 51 -6.51 10.71 -6.94
C THR A 51 -6.63 9.20 -7.13
N VAL A 52 -5.67 8.59 -7.85
CA VAL A 52 -5.63 7.14 -8.04
C VAL A 52 -5.45 6.42 -6.71
N ALA A 53 -4.54 6.87 -5.85
CA ALA A 53 -4.35 6.30 -4.51
C ALA A 53 -5.66 6.32 -3.70
N LYS A 54 -6.37 7.45 -3.71
CA LYS A 54 -7.68 7.58 -3.04
C LYS A 54 -8.73 6.62 -3.61
N LEU A 55 -8.84 6.52 -4.94
CA LEU A 55 -9.81 5.62 -5.60
C LEU A 55 -9.53 4.14 -5.31
N LEU A 56 -8.26 3.78 -5.13
CA LEU A 56 -7.85 2.43 -4.76
C LEU A 56 -7.96 2.15 -3.25
N GLY A 57 -8.39 3.14 -2.46
CA GLY A 57 -8.59 2.99 -1.02
C GLY A 57 -7.30 3.05 -0.20
N VAL A 58 -6.20 3.53 -0.77
CA VAL A 58 -4.96 3.76 -0.01
C VAL A 58 -5.22 4.86 1.02
N ARG A 59 -4.97 4.56 2.29
CA ARG A 59 -5.29 5.45 3.40
C ARG A 59 -4.16 6.40 3.73
N THR A 60 -2.93 5.91 3.66
CA THR A 60 -1.75 6.67 4.06
C THR A 60 -0.93 7.06 2.85
N VAL A 61 -0.72 8.36 2.70
CA VAL A 61 0.07 8.93 1.62
C VAL A 61 1.23 9.71 2.20
N ILE A 62 2.44 9.40 1.77
CA ILE A 62 3.66 10.13 2.11
C ILE A 62 4.09 10.91 0.87
N LEU A 63 4.20 12.23 0.97
CA LEU A 63 4.83 13.05 -0.05
C LEU A 63 6.31 13.26 0.30
N ALA A 64 7.21 12.70 -0.48
CA ALA A 64 8.64 12.96 -0.39
C ALA A 64 9.02 14.12 -1.32
N VAL A 65 9.31 15.28 -0.73
CA VAL A 65 9.78 16.48 -1.45
C VAL A 65 11.27 16.31 -1.70
N ASN A 66 11.58 15.71 -2.86
CA ASN A 66 12.93 15.31 -3.23
C ASN A 66 13.72 16.45 -3.86
N LYS A 67 15.05 16.31 -3.83
CA LYS A 67 16.02 17.30 -4.32
C LYS A 67 15.96 18.62 -3.55
N ILE A 68 15.68 18.54 -2.25
CA ILE A 68 15.66 19.72 -1.38
C ILE A 68 17.02 20.42 -1.32
N ASP A 69 18.11 19.70 -1.59
CA ASP A 69 19.47 20.21 -1.73
C ASP A 69 19.61 21.19 -2.90
N LEU A 70 18.87 20.99 -4.01
CA LEU A 70 18.91 21.87 -5.19
C LEU A 70 18.19 23.20 -4.99
N VAL A 71 17.37 23.33 -3.95
CA VAL A 71 16.71 24.58 -3.53
C VAL A 71 17.33 25.14 -2.23
N GLY A 72 18.57 24.73 -1.91
CA GLY A 72 19.32 25.21 -0.76
C GLY A 72 18.69 24.87 0.59
N TYR A 73 18.01 23.72 0.69
CA TYR A 73 17.30 23.26 1.90
C TYR A 73 16.30 24.30 2.45
N SER A 74 15.63 25.03 1.53
CA SER A 74 14.71 26.13 1.87
C SER A 74 13.47 25.62 2.59
N GLU A 75 13.29 26.03 3.85
CA GLU A 75 12.08 25.80 4.62
C GLU A 75 10.86 26.45 3.97
N GLN A 76 11.00 27.66 3.40
CA GLN A 76 9.90 28.35 2.72
C GLN A 76 9.39 27.53 1.53
N THR A 77 10.30 27.05 0.68
CA THR A 77 9.93 26.23 -0.49
C THR A 77 9.21 24.93 -0.07
N PHE A 78 9.70 24.30 1.00
CA PHE A 78 9.05 23.12 1.55
C PHE A 78 7.64 23.40 2.04
N ASN A 79 7.45 24.49 2.80
CA ASN A 79 6.16 24.86 3.38
C ASN A 79 5.13 25.24 2.29
N GLU A 80 5.55 25.90 1.20
CA GLU A 80 4.71 26.20 0.05
C GLU A 80 4.21 24.92 -0.64
N ILE A 81 5.10 23.95 -0.84
CA ILE A 81 4.77 22.64 -1.44
C ILE A 81 3.84 21.87 -0.51
N LYS A 82 4.16 21.83 0.79
CA LYS A 82 3.34 21.17 1.81
C LYS A 82 1.93 21.73 1.84
N THR A 83 1.79 23.05 1.90
CA THR A 83 0.48 23.74 1.93
C THR A 83 -0.35 23.40 0.68
N THR A 84 0.28 23.43 -0.50
CA THR A 84 -0.38 23.08 -1.76
C THR A 84 -0.83 21.64 -1.78
N PHE A 85 0.00 20.72 -1.29
CA PHE A 85 -0.31 19.30 -1.23
C PHE A 85 -1.42 18.99 -0.22
N ASP A 86 -1.33 19.55 0.99
CA ASP A 86 -2.34 19.37 2.04
C ASP A 86 -3.73 19.84 1.58
N ALA A 87 -3.80 20.97 0.86
CA ALA A 87 -5.05 21.45 0.26
C ALA A 87 -5.63 20.44 -0.75
N LYS A 88 -4.78 19.87 -1.62
CA LYS A 88 -5.22 18.86 -2.59
C LYS A 88 -5.62 17.53 -1.94
N ALA A 89 -4.90 17.12 -0.90
CA ALA A 89 -5.22 15.93 -0.11
C ALA A 89 -6.59 16.11 0.59
N ALA A 90 -6.84 17.28 1.17
CA ALA A 90 -8.12 17.61 1.82
C ALA A 90 -9.29 17.61 0.81
N GLU A 91 -9.12 18.20 -0.39
CA GLU A 91 -10.12 18.16 -1.48
C GLU A 91 -10.51 16.72 -1.85
N LEU A 92 -9.55 15.78 -1.78
CA LEU A 92 -9.76 14.37 -2.09
C LEU A 92 -10.20 13.53 -0.86
N GLY A 93 -10.30 14.14 0.32
CA GLY A 93 -10.68 13.46 1.56
C GLY A 93 -9.62 12.48 2.08
N ILE A 94 -8.34 12.82 1.91
CA ILE A 94 -7.21 12.14 2.55
C ILE A 94 -6.94 12.87 3.87
N GLU A 95 -7.10 12.17 4.99
CA GLU A 95 -7.20 12.81 6.31
C GLU A 95 -5.84 13.16 6.93
N ASP A 96 -4.80 12.35 6.70
CA ASP A 96 -3.49 12.54 7.34
C ASP A 96 -2.33 12.27 6.35
N PRO A 97 -2.07 13.21 5.41
CA PRO A 97 -0.93 13.08 4.52
C PRO A 97 0.37 13.47 5.25
N HIS A 98 1.41 12.65 5.13
CA HIS A 98 2.73 12.97 5.64
C HIS A 98 3.56 13.64 4.56
N VAL A 99 4.34 14.68 4.91
CA VAL A 99 5.22 15.38 3.97
C VAL A 99 6.62 15.44 4.53
N VAL A 100 7.61 14.95 3.78
CA VAL A 100 9.01 14.83 4.21
C VAL A 100 9.93 15.51 3.20
N PRO A 101 10.81 16.46 3.61
CA PRO A 101 11.82 17.02 2.75
C PRO A 101 13.00 16.05 2.64
N ILE A 102 13.35 15.59 1.43
CA ILE A 102 14.43 14.63 1.24
C ILE A 102 15.43 15.07 0.16
N SER A 103 16.65 14.57 0.28
CA SER A 103 17.56 14.43 -0.86
C SER A 103 17.91 12.96 -1.02
N ALA A 104 17.26 12.30 -1.98
CA ALA A 104 17.53 10.89 -2.26
C ALA A 104 18.98 10.64 -2.72
N LEU A 105 19.64 11.66 -3.29
CA LEU A 105 21.03 11.57 -3.70
C LEU A 105 21.99 11.58 -2.50
N ARG A 106 21.67 12.37 -1.47
CA ARG A 106 22.52 12.54 -0.28
C ARG A 106 22.09 11.66 0.90
N GLY A 107 20.88 11.11 0.84
CA GLY A 107 20.26 10.32 1.92
C GLY A 107 19.55 11.18 2.98
N ASP A 108 19.50 12.51 2.80
CA ASP A 108 18.90 13.42 3.76
C ASP A 108 17.43 13.08 4.04
N ASN A 109 17.09 12.84 5.31
CA ASN A 109 15.75 12.48 5.82
C ASN A 109 15.12 11.24 5.15
N VAL A 110 15.93 10.40 4.53
CA VAL A 110 15.46 9.12 3.99
C VAL A 110 15.47 8.06 5.09
N ALA A 111 16.63 7.70 5.62
CA ALA A 111 16.78 6.77 6.73
C ALA A 111 17.18 7.49 8.02
N GLU A 112 18.02 8.51 7.93
CA GLU A 112 18.49 9.30 9.04
C GLU A 112 18.13 10.78 8.85
N ARG A 113 17.96 11.50 9.96
CA ARG A 113 17.67 12.94 9.92
C ARG A 113 18.87 13.71 9.39
N SER A 114 18.60 14.75 8.62
CA SER A 114 19.64 15.60 8.06
C SER A 114 19.89 16.84 8.90
N ASP A 115 21.15 17.12 9.20
CA ASP A 115 21.58 18.37 9.83
C ASP A 115 21.38 19.58 8.90
N ALA A 116 21.22 19.36 7.57
CA ALA A 116 20.98 20.42 6.61
C ALA A 116 19.54 20.96 6.65
N THR A 117 18.62 20.26 7.32
CA THR A 117 17.23 20.69 7.52
C THR A 117 16.87 20.82 9.00
N PRO A 118 17.55 21.68 9.78
CA PRO A 118 17.33 21.79 11.24
C PRO A 118 15.92 22.26 11.62
N TRP A 119 15.20 22.88 10.68
CA TRP A 119 13.81 23.31 10.79
C TRP A 119 12.81 22.17 10.67
N TYR A 120 13.22 21.02 10.09
CA TYR A 120 12.35 19.86 9.97
C TYR A 120 12.50 18.95 11.20
N THR A 121 11.46 18.86 11.99
CA THR A 121 11.41 18.03 13.21
C THR A 121 10.60 16.75 13.06
N GLY A 122 10.03 16.54 11.87
CA GLY A 122 9.22 15.37 11.57
C GLY A 122 10.04 14.07 11.42
N PRO A 123 9.39 12.93 11.25
CA PRO A 123 10.03 11.64 11.03
C PRO A 123 10.69 11.55 9.64
N THR A 124 11.68 10.67 9.50
CA THR A 124 12.25 10.29 8.20
C THR A 124 11.27 9.42 7.40
N VAL A 125 11.55 9.19 6.13
CA VAL A 125 10.72 8.28 5.31
C VAL A 125 10.75 6.87 5.89
N LEU A 126 11.92 6.38 6.35
CA LEU A 126 12.05 5.05 6.93
C LEU A 126 11.29 4.94 8.25
N GLU A 127 11.44 5.93 9.15
CA GLU A 127 10.68 5.97 10.41
C GLU A 127 9.17 5.95 10.16
N LEU A 128 8.66 6.66 9.13
CA LEU A 128 7.24 6.59 8.76
C LEU A 128 6.85 5.18 8.30
N LEU A 129 7.64 4.55 7.42
CA LEU A 129 7.33 3.23 6.91
C LEU A 129 7.36 2.14 7.99
N GLU A 130 8.16 2.33 9.05
CA GLU A 130 8.24 1.39 10.18
C GLU A 130 7.16 1.65 11.25
N THR A 131 6.71 2.89 11.40
CA THR A 131 5.81 3.28 12.50
C THR A 131 4.36 3.46 12.08
N ILE A 132 4.09 3.71 10.79
CA ILE A 132 2.71 3.80 10.30
C ILE A 132 2.01 2.47 10.54
N PRO A 133 0.96 2.46 11.37
CA PRO A 133 0.22 1.23 11.62
C PRO A 133 -0.40 0.76 10.30
N VAL A 134 0.07 -0.37 9.82
CA VAL A 134 -0.54 -1.08 8.71
C VAL A 134 -1.82 -1.72 9.27
N HIS A 135 -2.91 -0.93 9.26
CA HIS A 135 -4.19 -1.45 9.68
C HIS A 135 -4.70 -2.41 8.61
N HIS A 136 -4.90 -3.64 8.96
CA HIS A 136 -5.76 -4.56 8.20
C HIS A 136 -7.22 -4.07 8.23
N GLY A 137 -7.41 -2.84 8.59
CA GLY A 137 -8.54 -1.92 8.42
C GLY A 137 -9.90 -2.52 8.77
N ARG A 138 -10.94 -1.73 8.58
CA ARG A 138 -12.38 -2.09 8.67
C ARG A 138 -12.76 -3.50 8.17
N ALA A 139 -11.89 -4.14 7.38
CA ALA A 139 -12.09 -5.49 6.91
C ALA A 139 -11.96 -6.53 8.03
N ASP A 140 -11.16 -6.28 9.09
CA ASP A 140 -11.04 -7.20 10.23
C ASP A 140 -12.25 -7.17 11.17
N ASP A 141 -12.96 -6.02 11.21
CA ASP A 141 -14.18 -5.84 12.02
C ASP A 141 -15.45 -6.38 11.33
N LEU A 142 -15.32 -6.85 10.08
CA LEU A 142 -16.44 -7.43 9.33
C LEU A 142 -16.55 -8.94 9.60
N ASP A 143 -17.69 -9.51 9.23
CA ASP A 143 -17.88 -10.95 9.21
C ASP A 143 -16.81 -11.61 8.32
N PHE A 144 -16.28 -12.73 8.78
CA PHE A 144 -15.29 -13.49 8.05
C PHE A 144 -15.76 -13.86 6.64
N ARG A 145 -14.93 -13.57 5.65
CA ARG A 145 -15.11 -13.89 4.24
C ARG A 145 -13.83 -14.46 3.66
N PHE A 146 -13.89 -15.66 3.17
CA PHE A 146 -12.77 -16.36 2.56
C PHE A 146 -13.10 -16.80 1.14
N ASN A 147 -12.26 -16.45 0.19
CA ASN A 147 -12.44 -16.84 -1.20
C ASN A 147 -11.54 -18.05 -1.51
N ILE A 148 -12.13 -19.23 -1.58
CA ILE A 148 -11.42 -20.45 -1.96
C ILE A 148 -11.01 -20.33 -3.42
N GLN A 149 -9.71 -20.39 -3.68
CA GLN A 149 -9.12 -20.31 -5.01
C GLN A 149 -8.61 -21.66 -5.49
N TYR A 150 -8.18 -22.51 -4.57
CA TYR A 150 -7.62 -23.83 -4.89
C TYR A 150 -7.83 -24.81 -3.75
N VAL A 151 -8.01 -26.09 -4.09
CA VAL A 151 -8.06 -27.20 -3.12
C VAL A 151 -6.72 -27.94 -3.15
N LEU A 152 -5.97 -27.84 -2.06
CA LEU A 152 -4.73 -28.57 -1.88
C LEU A 152 -5.06 -30.00 -1.44
N ARG A 153 -4.49 -30.97 -2.12
CA ARG A 153 -4.59 -32.40 -1.76
C ARG A 153 -3.22 -33.05 -1.92
N GLU A 154 -2.76 -33.69 -0.88
CA GLU A 154 -1.55 -34.49 -0.95
C GLU A 154 -1.91 -35.97 -0.85
N HIS A 155 -1.66 -36.72 -1.91
CA HIS A 155 -2.06 -38.13 -2.00
C HIS A 155 -1.30 -39.07 -1.00
N ALA A 156 -0.17 -38.59 -0.45
CA ALA A 156 0.66 -39.40 0.44
C ALA A 156 0.30 -39.25 1.93
N SER A 157 -0.40 -38.14 2.34
CA SER A 157 -0.55 -37.78 3.75
C SER A 157 -2.00 -37.49 4.17
N ASP A 158 -2.98 -37.79 3.34
CA ASP A 158 -4.40 -37.42 3.59
C ASP A 158 -4.61 -35.91 3.89
N TYR A 159 -3.62 -35.07 3.51
CA TYR A 159 -3.67 -33.64 3.71
C TYR A 159 -4.63 -33.01 2.70
N ARG A 160 -5.60 -32.27 3.25
CA ARG A 160 -6.54 -31.50 2.47
C ARG A 160 -6.74 -30.12 3.08
N ALA A 161 -6.54 -29.09 2.25
CA ALA A 161 -6.76 -27.71 2.66
C ALA A 161 -7.35 -26.89 1.53
N TYR A 162 -8.08 -25.83 1.89
CA TYR A 162 -8.69 -24.89 0.98
C TYR A 162 -7.86 -23.62 0.96
N ALA A 163 -7.08 -23.44 -0.11
CA ALA A 163 -6.21 -22.27 -0.26
C ALA A 163 -6.96 -21.10 -0.86
N GLY A 164 -6.70 -19.91 -0.33
CA GLY A 164 -7.34 -18.68 -0.77
C GLY A 164 -6.87 -17.46 -0.01
N ARG A 165 -7.67 -16.40 -0.11
CA ARG A 165 -7.41 -15.14 0.58
C ARG A 165 -8.56 -14.81 1.52
N VAL A 166 -8.23 -14.34 2.72
CA VAL A 166 -9.19 -13.74 3.65
C VAL A 166 -9.56 -12.36 3.11
N ASN A 167 -10.81 -12.18 2.71
CA ASN A 167 -11.28 -10.92 2.12
C ASN A 167 -11.83 -9.95 3.17
N ALA A 168 -12.33 -10.48 4.28
CA ALA A 168 -12.86 -9.70 5.41
C ALA A 168 -12.87 -10.56 6.69
N GLY A 169 -12.85 -9.89 7.83
CA GLY A 169 -12.85 -10.51 9.14
C GLY A 169 -11.55 -11.18 9.49
N SER A 170 -11.57 -11.88 10.60
CA SER A 170 -10.49 -12.77 11.05
C SER A 170 -11.06 -14.16 11.31
N ILE A 171 -10.18 -15.16 11.31
CA ILE A 171 -10.54 -16.55 11.56
C ILE A 171 -9.46 -17.20 12.41
N SER A 172 -9.86 -17.95 13.40
CA SER A 172 -8.97 -18.70 14.29
C SER A 172 -9.22 -20.21 14.19
N VAL A 173 -8.21 -20.97 14.55
CA VAL A 173 -8.36 -22.42 14.71
C VAL A 173 -9.43 -22.70 15.75
N GLY A 174 -10.39 -23.56 15.42
CA GLY A 174 -11.53 -23.89 16.27
C GLY A 174 -12.81 -23.11 15.96
N ASP A 175 -12.74 -22.06 15.13
CA ASP A 175 -13.93 -21.30 14.76
C ASP A 175 -14.85 -22.08 13.83
N GLU A 176 -16.17 -21.90 14.02
CA GLU A 176 -17.20 -22.44 13.12
C GLU A 176 -17.33 -21.54 11.88
N VAL A 177 -17.32 -22.12 10.70
CA VAL A 177 -17.49 -21.43 9.43
C VAL A 177 -18.67 -22.00 8.66
N LEU A 178 -19.33 -21.12 7.91
CA LEU A 178 -20.37 -21.49 6.97
C LEU A 178 -19.75 -21.73 5.60
N ALA A 179 -19.69 -22.98 5.19
CA ALA A 179 -19.21 -23.42 3.89
C ALA A 179 -20.32 -23.31 2.81
N PRO A 180 -19.98 -23.48 1.51
CA PRO A 180 -20.97 -23.53 0.44
C PRO A 180 -22.13 -24.48 0.74
N TYR A 181 -23.30 -24.17 0.18
CA TYR A 181 -24.56 -24.93 0.39
C TYR A 181 -25.07 -24.95 1.84
N GLY A 182 -24.61 -24.01 2.68
CA GLY A 182 -25.10 -23.87 4.06
C GLY A 182 -24.53 -24.92 5.02
N ARG A 183 -23.46 -25.62 4.66
CA ARG A 183 -22.78 -26.56 5.58
C ARG A 183 -22.01 -25.80 6.63
N LYS A 184 -22.12 -26.20 7.88
CA LYS A 184 -21.30 -25.71 8.99
C LYS A 184 -20.17 -26.68 9.23
N THR A 185 -18.98 -26.17 9.41
CA THR A 185 -17.76 -26.93 9.75
C THR A 185 -16.84 -26.11 10.62
N THR A 186 -15.83 -26.73 11.19
CA THR A 186 -14.88 -26.06 12.08
C THR A 186 -13.49 -25.99 11.43
N VAL A 187 -12.78 -24.89 11.66
CA VAL A 187 -11.39 -24.74 11.22
C VAL A 187 -10.49 -25.62 12.07
N ALA A 188 -9.94 -26.67 11.47
CA ALA A 188 -9.04 -27.60 12.12
C ALA A 188 -7.58 -27.13 12.14
N GLY A 189 -7.23 -26.19 11.25
CA GLY A 189 -5.90 -25.59 11.20
C GLY A 189 -5.80 -24.55 10.09
N ILE A 190 -4.81 -23.68 10.20
CA ILE A 190 -4.53 -22.60 9.25
C ILE A 190 -3.04 -22.68 8.91
N ASP A 191 -2.73 -22.84 7.62
CA ASP A 191 -1.36 -22.92 7.13
C ASP A 191 -1.06 -21.67 6.28
N SER A 192 -0.02 -20.93 6.66
CA SER A 192 0.53 -19.81 5.89
C SER A 192 1.75 -20.26 5.09
N THR A 193 2.34 -19.36 4.28
CA THR A 193 3.59 -19.61 3.55
C THR A 193 4.77 -19.86 4.50
N ASP A 194 4.71 -19.30 5.72
CA ASP A 194 5.77 -19.39 6.73
C ASP A 194 5.53 -20.51 7.75
N GLY A 195 4.43 -21.24 7.61
CA GLY A 195 4.04 -22.36 8.48
C GLY A 195 2.65 -22.19 9.08
N PRO A 196 2.28 -23.09 10.03
CA PRO A 196 0.98 -23.05 10.70
C PRO A 196 0.83 -21.78 11.55
N VAL A 197 -0.39 -21.20 11.55
CA VAL A 197 -0.74 -20.04 12.37
C VAL A 197 -2.05 -20.29 13.11
N GLU A 198 -2.24 -19.63 14.25
CA GLU A 198 -3.48 -19.76 15.04
C GLU A 198 -4.62 -18.90 14.51
N THR A 199 -4.30 -17.74 13.91
CA THR A 199 -5.30 -16.78 13.42
C THR A 199 -4.83 -16.21 12.08
N ALA A 200 -5.77 -16.00 11.16
CA ALA A 200 -5.56 -15.28 9.91
C ALA A 200 -6.50 -14.08 9.82
N HIS A 201 -6.02 -12.99 9.25
CA HIS A 201 -6.70 -11.69 9.15
C HIS A 201 -7.01 -11.32 7.69
N ALA A 202 -7.90 -10.36 7.52
CA ALA A 202 -8.22 -9.82 6.21
C ALA A 202 -6.96 -9.39 5.44
N GLY A 203 -6.80 -9.92 4.22
CA GLY A 203 -5.62 -9.70 3.38
C GLY A 203 -4.65 -10.88 3.36
N ASP A 204 -4.70 -11.77 4.34
CA ASP A 204 -3.82 -12.93 4.39
C ASP A 204 -4.17 -13.96 3.31
N SER A 205 -3.13 -14.58 2.77
CA SER A 205 -3.24 -15.73 1.87
C SER A 205 -2.87 -16.99 2.65
N VAL A 206 -3.84 -17.85 2.89
CA VAL A 206 -3.69 -19.02 3.75
C VAL A 206 -4.38 -20.25 3.15
N ALA A 207 -4.07 -21.42 3.70
CA ALA A 207 -4.78 -22.66 3.44
C ALA A 207 -5.52 -23.09 4.72
N LEU A 208 -6.85 -23.15 4.64
CA LEU A 208 -7.69 -23.58 5.75
C LEU A 208 -7.90 -25.09 5.69
N ARG A 209 -7.53 -25.78 6.76
CA ARG A 209 -7.93 -27.17 7.00
C ARG A 209 -9.25 -27.17 7.75
N LEU A 210 -10.23 -27.86 7.24
CA LEU A 210 -11.56 -27.98 7.84
C LEU A 210 -11.75 -29.37 8.43
N ALA A 211 -12.58 -29.45 9.46
CA ALA A 211 -12.90 -30.72 10.09
C ALA A 211 -13.67 -31.68 9.16
N ASP A 212 -14.48 -31.09 8.27
CA ASP A 212 -15.27 -31.84 7.30
C ASP A 212 -14.90 -31.47 5.85
N GLU A 213 -15.11 -32.40 4.93
CA GLU A 213 -15.01 -32.13 3.51
C GLU A 213 -16.24 -31.36 3.01
N ILE A 214 -16.04 -30.25 2.29
CA ILE A 214 -17.10 -29.32 1.87
C ILE A 214 -17.41 -29.35 0.38
N ASP A 215 -16.76 -30.19 -0.43
CA ASP A 215 -16.99 -30.38 -1.88
C ASP A 215 -17.85 -31.59 -2.22
#